data_b5a9177874e604dc1c0d6a90b35725cb
#
_entry.id   b5a9177874e604dc1c0d6a90b35725cb
#
_cell.length_a   1.000
_cell.length_b   1.000
_cell.length_c   1.000
_cell.angle_alpha   90.00
_cell.angle_beta   90.00
_cell.angle_gamma   90.00
#
_symmetry.space_group_name_H-M   'P 1'
#
loop_
_entity.id
_entity.type
_entity.pdbx_description
1 polymer ?
#
loop_
_entity_poly.entity_id
_entity_poly.type
_entity_poly.pdbx_seq_one_letter_code
_entity_poly.pdbx_strand_id
1 'polypeptide(L)'
;MLDQIDLQILEKLAENGRISLTELSDSSELSRVAIANRIEKLMHNDLLRVSALLNLDRLNYQTLIVELQIENGKKTEFKKLIAECPKVMQAFEMTGQFNHLLICSSKSSNSLRRFVDDILKKYAKECKVTMASNPLANGFAHIKSHKECEQCKRLKIE
;
A
#
# COMPACT_ATOMS: atom_id res chain seq x y z
N MET A 1 -16.21 -12.13 14.13
CA MET A 1 -15.18 -12.05 15.17
C MET A 1 -14.12 -13.05 14.80
N LEU A 2 -12.84 -12.72 14.87
CA LEU A 2 -11.73 -13.67 14.64
C LEU A 2 -11.65 -14.65 15.81
N ASP A 3 -11.49 -15.94 15.52
CA ASP A 3 -11.19 -16.95 16.52
C ASP A 3 -9.68 -17.24 16.60
N GLN A 4 -9.26 -18.11 17.54
CA GLN A 4 -7.85 -18.42 17.78
C GLN A 4 -7.18 -19.07 16.55
N ILE A 5 -7.91 -19.86 15.81
CA ILE A 5 -7.39 -20.50 14.59
C ILE A 5 -7.19 -19.47 13.48
N ASP A 6 -8.12 -18.52 13.32
CA ASP A 6 -7.97 -17.43 12.36
C ASP A 6 -6.70 -16.61 12.65
N LEU A 7 -6.41 -16.34 13.95
CA LEU A 7 -5.19 -15.63 14.36
C LEU A 7 -3.93 -16.44 14.04
N GLN A 8 -3.93 -17.75 14.29
CA GLN A 8 -2.80 -18.62 13.93
C GLN A 8 -2.56 -18.68 12.42
N ILE A 9 -3.62 -18.73 11.60
CA ILE A 9 -3.52 -18.67 10.14
C ILE A 9 -2.89 -17.35 9.70
N LEU A 10 -3.34 -16.21 10.26
CA LEU A 10 -2.80 -14.89 9.94
C LEU A 10 -1.32 -14.77 10.31
N GLU A 11 -0.92 -15.27 11.49
CA GLU A 11 0.47 -15.27 11.95
C GLU A 11 1.37 -16.09 11.02
N LYS A 12 0.98 -17.31 10.67
CA LYS A 12 1.72 -18.17 9.76
C LYS A 12 1.86 -17.56 8.35
N LEU A 13 0.78 -16.95 7.83
CA LEU A 13 0.82 -16.26 6.55
C LEU A 13 1.65 -14.97 6.60
N ALA A 14 1.72 -14.29 7.75
CA ALA A 14 2.59 -13.12 7.94
C ALA A 14 4.08 -13.52 7.95
N GLU A 15 4.43 -14.68 8.52
CA GLU A 15 5.79 -15.23 8.50
C GLU A 15 6.16 -15.73 7.09
N ASN A 16 5.25 -16.47 6.44
CA ASN A 16 5.48 -17.05 5.12
C ASN A 16 4.21 -17.01 4.26
N GLY A 17 4.08 -15.97 3.44
CA GLY A 17 2.94 -15.82 2.52
C GLY A 17 2.81 -16.92 1.44
N ARG A 18 3.77 -17.86 1.37
CA ARG A 18 3.77 -19.02 0.46
C ARG A 18 3.55 -20.35 1.18
N ILE A 19 3.23 -20.31 2.47
CA ILE A 19 2.93 -21.53 3.24
C ILE A 19 1.80 -22.31 2.57
N SER A 20 1.95 -23.63 2.49
CA SER A 20 0.95 -24.49 1.86
C SER A 20 -0.22 -24.78 2.79
N LEU A 21 -1.40 -25.10 2.21
CA LEU A 21 -2.56 -25.54 2.99
C LEU A 21 -2.27 -26.81 3.79
N THR A 22 -1.35 -27.65 3.33
CA THR A 22 -0.92 -28.86 4.04
C THR A 22 -0.15 -28.48 5.30
N GLU A 23 0.84 -27.61 5.21
CA GLU A 23 1.61 -27.13 6.37
C GLU A 23 0.73 -26.40 7.39
N LEU A 24 -0.24 -25.61 6.93
CA LEU A 24 -1.23 -24.96 7.81
C LEU A 24 -2.13 -25.99 8.49
N SER A 25 -2.57 -27.03 7.78
CA SER A 25 -3.38 -28.12 8.29
C SER A 25 -2.63 -28.95 9.34
N ASP A 26 -1.36 -29.30 9.08
CA ASP A 26 -0.51 -30.07 9.98
C ASP A 26 -0.23 -29.34 11.31
N SER A 27 -0.26 -28.01 11.29
CA SER A 27 -0.09 -27.17 12.49
C SER A 27 -1.40 -26.83 13.21
N SER A 28 -2.51 -27.38 12.78
CA SER A 28 -3.86 -27.15 13.33
C SER A 28 -4.65 -28.47 13.35
N GLU A 29 -5.75 -28.52 14.11
CA GLU A 29 -6.65 -29.68 14.12
C GLU A 29 -7.66 -29.65 12.95
N LEU A 30 -7.44 -28.81 11.94
CA LEU A 30 -8.36 -28.62 10.82
C LEU A 30 -7.89 -29.29 9.54
N SER A 31 -8.84 -29.75 8.73
CA SER A 31 -8.58 -30.21 7.39
C SER A 31 -8.14 -29.07 6.47
N ARG A 32 -7.38 -29.40 5.39
CA ARG A 32 -6.97 -28.44 4.34
C ARG A 32 -8.15 -27.65 3.77
N VAL A 33 -9.31 -28.30 3.59
CA VAL A 33 -10.52 -27.64 3.08
C VAL A 33 -11.05 -26.62 4.09
N ALA A 34 -11.04 -26.95 5.38
CA ALA A 34 -11.47 -26.02 6.42
C ALA A 34 -10.54 -24.80 6.52
N ILE A 35 -9.21 -25.01 6.41
CA ILE A 35 -8.22 -23.91 6.35
C ILE A 35 -8.45 -23.02 5.11
N ALA A 36 -8.64 -23.62 3.92
CA ALA A 36 -8.88 -22.86 2.69
C ALA A 36 -10.12 -21.97 2.82
N ASN A 37 -11.23 -22.51 3.33
CA ASN A 37 -12.47 -21.76 3.55
C ASN A 37 -12.29 -20.60 4.54
N ARG A 38 -11.46 -20.78 5.57
CA ARG A 38 -11.14 -19.71 6.53
C ARG A 38 -10.34 -18.60 5.86
N ILE A 39 -9.32 -18.95 5.09
CA ILE A 39 -8.49 -17.96 4.33
C ILE A 39 -9.38 -17.18 3.37
N GLU A 40 -10.25 -17.83 2.60
CA GLU A 40 -11.19 -17.16 1.70
C GLU A 40 -12.11 -16.21 2.46
N LYS A 41 -12.64 -16.62 3.61
CA LYS A 41 -13.46 -15.76 4.46
C LYS A 41 -12.70 -14.55 5.00
N LEU A 42 -11.44 -14.73 5.41
CA LEU A 42 -10.59 -13.63 5.86
C LEU A 42 -10.32 -12.64 4.71
N MET A 43 -10.09 -13.14 3.49
CA MET A 43 -9.90 -12.32 2.31
C MET A 43 -11.18 -11.59 1.89
N HIS A 44 -12.32 -12.27 1.92
CA HIS A 44 -13.62 -11.68 1.57
C HIS A 44 -14.02 -10.55 2.54
N ASN A 45 -13.62 -10.65 3.81
CA ASN A 45 -13.90 -9.64 4.82
C ASN A 45 -12.81 -8.55 4.91
N ASP A 46 -11.92 -8.43 3.91
CA ASP A 46 -10.80 -7.48 3.86
C ASP A 46 -9.84 -7.54 5.08
N LEU A 47 -9.83 -8.68 5.81
CA LEU A 47 -8.94 -8.90 6.94
C LEU A 47 -7.56 -9.44 6.53
N LEU A 48 -7.48 -10.04 5.35
CA LEU A 48 -6.26 -10.61 4.78
C LEU A 48 -6.13 -10.24 3.31
N ARG A 49 -4.92 -9.87 2.92
CA ARG A 49 -4.54 -9.76 1.51
C ARG A 49 -3.16 -10.37 1.30
N VAL A 50 -3.07 -11.36 0.42
CA VAL A 50 -1.79 -11.94 0.02
C VAL A 50 -1.24 -11.15 -1.16
N SER A 51 0.00 -10.69 -1.05
CA SER A 51 0.65 -9.87 -2.08
C SER A 51 2.17 -10.05 -2.05
N ALA A 52 2.83 -9.79 -3.18
CA ALA A 52 4.28 -9.79 -3.25
C ALA A 52 4.85 -8.47 -2.69
N LEU A 53 5.96 -8.58 -1.95
CA LEU A 53 6.82 -7.47 -1.61
C LEU A 53 7.98 -7.42 -2.59
N LEU A 54 8.30 -6.23 -3.09
CA LEU A 54 9.39 -6.03 -4.06
C LEU A 54 10.54 -5.26 -3.41
N ASN A 55 11.77 -5.64 -3.73
CA ASN A 55 12.95 -4.92 -3.26
C ASN A 55 13.11 -3.63 -4.08
N LEU A 56 12.80 -2.49 -3.46
CA LEU A 56 12.78 -1.19 -4.12
C LEU A 56 14.17 -0.73 -4.56
N ASP A 57 15.21 -1.01 -3.75
CA ASP A 57 16.58 -0.62 -4.08
C ASP A 57 17.07 -1.36 -5.32
N ARG A 58 16.90 -2.69 -5.34
CA ARG A 58 17.33 -3.50 -6.48
C ARG A 58 16.55 -3.23 -7.76
N LEU A 59 15.34 -2.68 -7.63
CA LEU A 59 14.50 -2.28 -8.75
C LEU A 59 14.68 -0.80 -9.15
N ASN A 60 15.62 -0.07 -8.50
CA ASN A 60 15.90 1.34 -8.72
C ASN A 60 14.67 2.25 -8.54
N TYR A 61 13.83 1.95 -7.56
CA TYR A 61 12.75 2.84 -7.15
C TYR A 61 13.26 3.92 -6.21
N GLN A 62 12.70 5.10 -6.33
CA GLN A 62 12.89 6.22 -5.41
C GLN A 62 11.62 6.40 -4.60
N THR A 63 11.77 6.79 -3.35
CA THR A 63 10.66 6.97 -2.41
C THR A 63 10.57 8.42 -1.94
N LEU A 64 9.36 8.95 -1.91
CA LEU A 64 9.02 10.23 -1.29
C LEU A 64 8.06 10.01 -0.14
N ILE A 65 8.29 10.74 0.95
CA ILE A 65 7.31 10.97 2.00
C ILE A 65 6.70 12.34 1.74
N VAL A 66 5.39 12.40 1.61
CA VAL A 66 4.66 13.62 1.30
C VAL A 66 3.63 13.87 2.39
N GLU A 67 3.82 14.95 3.13
CA GLU A 67 2.89 15.44 4.16
C GLU A 67 2.03 16.55 3.54
N LEU A 68 0.71 16.43 3.68
CA LEU A 68 -0.26 17.29 3.01
C LEU A 68 -1.28 17.84 4.00
N GLN A 69 -1.60 19.12 3.87
CA GLN A 69 -2.76 19.73 4.49
C GLN A 69 -3.89 19.81 3.45
N ILE A 70 -4.69 18.74 3.36
CA ILE A 70 -5.80 18.65 2.41
C ILE A 70 -6.97 19.51 2.89
N GLU A 71 -7.56 20.30 1.97
CA GLU A 71 -8.75 21.10 2.21
C GLU A 71 -9.99 20.22 2.43
N ASN A 72 -10.82 20.56 3.40
CA ASN A 72 -11.98 19.74 3.77
C ASN A 72 -12.89 19.41 2.58
N GLY A 73 -13.14 20.35 1.68
CA GLY A 73 -13.99 20.15 0.51
C GLY A 73 -13.40 19.21 -0.57
N LYS A 74 -12.10 18.93 -0.50
CA LYS A 74 -11.38 18.11 -1.49
C LYS A 74 -11.06 16.69 -1.02
N LYS A 75 -11.34 16.36 0.25
CA LYS A 75 -10.95 15.07 0.85
C LYS A 75 -11.50 13.85 0.12
N THR A 76 -12.76 13.89 -0.31
CA THR A 76 -13.40 12.73 -0.98
C THR A 76 -12.77 12.45 -2.33
N GLU A 77 -12.53 13.48 -3.13
CA GLU A 77 -11.88 13.36 -4.43
C GLU A 77 -10.43 12.92 -4.29
N PHE A 78 -9.72 13.49 -3.30
CA PHE A 78 -8.36 13.11 -2.97
C PHE A 78 -8.27 11.63 -2.56
N LYS A 79 -9.18 11.12 -1.70
CA LYS A 79 -9.20 9.71 -1.31
C LYS A 79 -9.37 8.77 -2.52
N LYS A 80 -10.22 9.12 -3.48
CA LYS A 80 -10.37 8.34 -4.74
C LYS A 80 -9.08 8.33 -5.53
N LEU A 81 -8.46 9.50 -5.72
CA LEU A 81 -7.19 9.63 -6.43
C LEU A 81 -6.11 8.70 -5.85
N ILE A 82 -5.86 8.77 -4.54
CA ILE A 82 -4.78 8.01 -3.91
C ILE A 82 -5.06 6.51 -3.86
N ALA A 83 -6.33 6.10 -3.81
CA ALA A 83 -6.71 4.69 -3.85
C ALA A 83 -6.33 4.03 -5.19
N GLU A 84 -6.48 4.76 -6.29
CA GLU A 84 -6.23 4.26 -7.65
C GLU A 84 -4.78 4.49 -8.13
N CYS A 85 -4.06 5.43 -7.52
CA CYS A 85 -2.74 5.82 -8.02
C CYS A 85 -1.67 4.77 -7.69
N PRO A 86 -0.98 4.19 -8.69
CA PRO A 86 0.05 3.18 -8.47
C PRO A 86 1.32 3.75 -7.82
N LYS A 87 1.54 5.06 -7.88
CA LYS A 87 2.67 5.72 -7.22
C LYS A 87 2.50 5.80 -5.69
N VAL A 88 1.26 5.73 -5.19
CA VAL A 88 0.97 5.77 -3.76
C VAL A 88 1.02 4.36 -3.19
N MET A 89 2.07 4.06 -2.45
CA MET A 89 2.21 2.76 -1.76
C MET A 89 1.34 2.70 -0.51
N GLN A 90 1.40 3.74 0.31
CA GLN A 90 0.62 3.86 1.54
C GLN A 90 0.13 5.30 1.72
N ALA A 91 -0.99 5.44 2.41
CA ALA A 91 -1.59 6.72 2.77
C ALA A 91 -2.18 6.65 4.17
N PHE A 92 -1.95 7.68 4.96
CA PHE A 92 -2.45 7.81 6.32
C PHE A 92 -3.21 9.13 6.47
N GLU A 93 -4.32 9.10 7.20
CA GLU A 93 -4.95 10.29 7.75
C GLU A 93 -4.29 10.59 9.09
N MET A 94 -3.91 11.83 9.32
CA MET A 94 -3.15 12.25 10.51
C MET A 94 -3.89 13.35 11.27
N THR A 95 -3.52 13.53 12.52
CA THR A 95 -3.87 14.70 13.33
C THR A 95 -2.73 15.73 13.31
N GLY A 96 -3.04 17.01 13.36
CA GLY A 96 -2.04 18.10 13.39
C GLY A 96 -2.12 19.02 12.16
N GLN A 97 -1.03 19.75 11.91
CA GLN A 97 -0.93 20.71 10.82
C GLN A 97 -1.11 20.02 9.46
N PHE A 98 -0.37 18.96 9.21
CA PHE A 98 -0.57 18.09 8.05
C PHE A 98 -1.56 16.99 8.42
N ASN A 99 -2.64 16.88 7.65
CA ASN A 99 -3.72 15.93 7.93
C ASN A 99 -3.66 14.64 7.09
N HIS A 100 -2.69 14.54 6.18
CA HIS A 100 -2.42 13.33 5.40
C HIS A 100 -0.92 13.14 5.20
N LEU A 101 -0.49 11.86 5.22
CA LEU A 101 0.85 11.42 4.85
C LEU A 101 0.74 10.38 3.75
N LEU A 102 1.53 10.55 2.70
CA LEU A 102 1.66 9.57 1.64
C LEU A 102 3.10 9.05 1.58
N ILE A 103 3.24 7.76 1.35
CA ILE A 103 4.49 7.15 0.90
C ILE A 103 4.32 6.84 -0.57
N CYS A 104 5.10 7.52 -1.40
CA CYS A 104 5.03 7.42 -2.85
C CYS A 104 6.32 6.84 -3.41
N SER A 105 6.23 6.01 -4.46
CA SER A 105 7.42 5.46 -5.10
C SER A 105 7.27 5.38 -6.62
N SER A 106 8.40 5.57 -7.32
CA SER A 106 8.52 5.40 -8.77
C SER A 106 9.98 5.20 -9.17
N LYS A 107 10.22 4.61 -10.34
CA LYS A 107 11.56 4.52 -10.94
C LYS A 107 12.07 5.88 -11.44
N SER A 108 11.18 6.81 -11.73
CA SER A 108 11.50 8.13 -12.25
C SER A 108 11.28 9.21 -11.19
N SER A 109 12.34 9.90 -10.78
CA SER A 109 12.26 11.07 -9.89
C SER A 109 11.46 12.21 -10.51
N ASN A 110 11.57 12.38 -11.84
CA ASN A 110 10.79 13.39 -12.56
C ASN A 110 9.29 13.07 -12.51
N SER A 111 8.94 11.79 -12.64
CA SER A 111 7.55 11.32 -12.50
C SER A 111 7.00 11.59 -11.09
N LEU A 112 7.80 11.36 -10.04
CA LEU A 112 7.41 11.69 -8.66
C LEU A 112 7.23 13.19 -8.46
N ARG A 113 8.17 13.99 -8.95
CA ARG A 113 8.08 15.45 -8.87
C ARG A 113 6.81 15.97 -9.54
N ARG A 114 6.53 15.55 -10.77
CA ARG A 114 5.31 15.95 -11.50
C ARG A 114 4.04 15.44 -10.78
N PHE A 115 4.06 14.26 -10.19
CA PHE A 115 2.94 13.79 -9.40
C PHE A 115 2.63 14.71 -8.21
N VAL A 116 3.65 15.19 -7.51
CA VAL A 116 3.48 16.17 -6.43
C VAL A 116 3.00 17.51 -6.98
N ASP A 117 3.71 18.08 -7.96
CA ASP A 117 3.48 19.45 -8.43
C ASP A 117 2.16 19.59 -9.21
N ASP A 118 1.88 18.65 -10.12
CA ASP A 118 0.75 18.75 -11.05
C ASP A 118 -0.53 18.11 -10.50
N ILE A 119 -0.42 17.21 -9.50
CA ILE A 119 -1.56 16.49 -8.94
C ILE A 119 -1.78 16.83 -7.47
N LEU A 120 -0.86 16.47 -6.58
CA LEU A 120 -1.11 16.56 -5.14
C LEU A 120 -1.33 17.99 -4.64
N LYS A 121 -0.56 18.94 -5.15
CA LYS A 121 -0.69 20.36 -4.77
C LYS A 121 -2.03 21.00 -5.12
N LYS A 122 -2.82 20.41 -6.02
CA LYS A 122 -4.18 20.88 -6.32
C LYS A 122 -5.17 20.65 -5.18
N TYR A 123 -4.89 19.67 -4.33
CA TYR A 123 -5.77 19.29 -3.22
C TYR A 123 -5.32 19.88 -1.89
N ALA A 124 -4.06 20.29 -1.78
CA ALA A 124 -3.45 20.70 -0.52
C ALA A 124 -3.23 22.21 -0.45
N LYS A 125 -3.45 22.78 0.73
CA LYS A 125 -3.02 24.15 1.08
C LYS A 125 -1.52 24.20 1.30
N GLU A 126 -0.99 23.17 1.98
CA GLU A 126 0.44 23.03 2.28
C GLU A 126 0.88 21.61 1.91
N CYS A 127 2.11 21.53 1.41
CA CYS A 127 2.73 20.29 0.99
C CYS A 127 4.20 20.29 1.39
N LYS A 128 4.59 19.32 2.22
CA LYS A 128 5.99 19.08 2.56
C LYS A 128 6.44 17.78 1.92
N VAL A 129 7.55 17.80 1.22
CA VAL A 129 8.09 16.65 0.48
C VAL A 129 9.48 16.32 1.01
N THR A 130 9.67 15.08 1.40
CA THR A 130 10.95 14.56 1.85
C THR A 130 11.35 13.38 0.96
N MET A 131 12.56 13.46 0.37
CA MET A 131 13.16 12.31 -0.28
C MET A 131 13.55 11.31 0.81
N ALA A 132 13.12 10.08 0.69
CA ALA A 132 13.43 9.03 1.66
C ALA A 132 14.29 7.95 1.00
N SER A 133 15.19 7.36 1.79
CA SER A 133 15.78 6.08 1.44
C SER A 133 14.69 5.01 1.44
N ASN A 134 14.89 3.96 0.66
CA ASN A 134 13.99 2.81 0.70
C ASN A 134 14.09 2.12 2.07
N PRO A 135 13.09 1.26 2.44
CA PRO A 135 13.07 0.66 3.77
C PRO A 135 14.38 -0.01 4.15
N LEU A 136 15.03 0.45 5.22
CA LEU A 136 16.37 -0.01 5.61
C LEU A 136 16.37 -1.43 6.19
N ALA A 137 15.28 -1.82 6.87
CA ALA A 137 15.23 -3.09 7.59
C ALA A 137 15.31 -4.31 6.67
N ASN A 138 14.64 -4.28 5.52
CA ASN A 138 14.59 -5.40 4.58
C ASN A 138 14.56 -5.00 3.09
N GLY A 139 14.48 -3.72 2.79
CA GLY A 139 14.43 -3.19 1.41
C GLY A 139 13.15 -3.52 0.62
N PHE A 140 12.20 -4.22 1.23
CA PHE A 140 10.99 -4.68 0.56
C PHE A 140 9.77 -3.82 0.87
N ALA A 141 8.96 -3.57 -0.14
CA ALA A 141 7.67 -2.88 0.01
C ALA A 141 6.63 -3.40 -0.97
N HIS A 142 5.37 -3.19 -0.63
CA HIS A 142 4.25 -3.46 -1.53
C HIS A 142 4.14 -2.36 -2.58
N ILE A 143 4.10 -2.74 -3.86
CA ILE A 143 3.82 -1.84 -4.98
C ILE A 143 2.49 -2.25 -5.60
N LYS A 144 1.60 -1.28 -5.80
CA LYS A 144 0.38 -1.51 -6.56
C LYS A 144 0.73 -1.85 -8.01
N SER A 145 -0.03 -2.75 -8.63
CA SER A 145 0.17 -3.07 -10.05
C SER A 145 0.05 -1.80 -10.90
N HIS A 146 0.87 -1.67 -11.94
CA HIS A 146 0.93 -0.54 -12.87
C HIS A 146 -0.33 -0.41 -13.76
N LYS A 147 -1.50 -0.38 -13.15
CA LYS A 147 -2.65 0.20 -13.83
C LYS A 147 -2.48 1.71 -13.73
N GLU A 148 -2.05 2.33 -14.81
CA GLU A 148 -1.95 3.78 -14.88
C GLU A 148 -3.26 4.42 -14.44
N CYS A 149 -3.22 5.26 -13.41
CA CYS A 149 -4.41 6.00 -13.02
C CYS A 149 -4.73 7.03 -14.12
N GLU A 150 -6.02 7.27 -14.36
CA GLU A 150 -6.46 8.16 -15.44
C GLU A 150 -5.86 9.56 -15.36
N GLN A 151 -5.61 10.09 -14.15
CA GLN A 151 -5.01 11.41 -13.98
C GLN A 151 -3.53 11.43 -14.39
N CYS A 152 -2.77 10.37 -14.07
CA CYS A 152 -1.39 10.25 -14.54
C CYS A 152 -1.34 10.13 -16.07
N LYS A 153 -2.27 9.39 -16.69
CA LYS A 153 -2.41 9.29 -18.14
C LYS A 153 -2.68 10.64 -18.79
N ARG A 154 -3.66 11.39 -18.29
CA ARG A 154 -4.03 12.73 -18.82
C ARG A 154 -2.86 13.71 -18.80
N LEU A 155 -2.00 13.63 -17.79
CA LEU A 155 -0.85 14.49 -17.61
C LEU A 155 0.44 13.91 -18.23
N LYS A 156 0.37 12.75 -18.89
CA LYS A 156 1.53 12.02 -19.46
C LYS A 156 2.65 11.86 -18.41
N ILE A 157 2.28 11.48 -17.19
CA ILE A 157 3.21 11.22 -16.09
C ILE A 157 3.45 9.70 -16.06
N GLU A 158 4.56 9.28 -16.66
CA GLU A 158 5.02 7.87 -16.65
C GLU A 158 5.48 7.42 -15.26
#